data_609352c84eb3b5197f9429b3ccc624e5
#
_entry.id   609352c84eb3b5197f9429b3ccc624e5
#
_cell.length_a   1.000
_cell.length_b   1.000
_cell.length_c   1.000
_cell.angle_alpha   90.00
_cell.angle_beta   90.00
_cell.angle_gamma   90.00
#
_symmetry.space_group_name_H-M   'P 1'
#
loop_
_entity.id
_entity.type
_entity.pdbx_description
1 polymer ?
#
loop_
_entity_poly.entity_id
_entity_poly.type
_entity_poly.pdbx_seq_one_letter_code
_entity_poly.pdbx_strand_id
1 'polypeptide(L)'
;MKFRIALAQMDPVLGDMRRNVEKHVELAGRAAAAGAQLVVFPELSLTGYSIKDMNWDLAVNPRREVGMLAPLVKKSKEISILAGGVEEGDGFGLYNAAFYFEAGSVRAVHRKSYPPTYGMFEETRYFSRGTQVRAFDTAHGRLGVLICEDLWHLTLPYILALDGAGVIITLVASPTRISGTEKHPQIAAVNSENHSAYARILSTYIAFCNRVGFEDGVNFWGGSEVIAPDGTRVVSAKLFEEDLVTAEIDENELRRARRFSRHFLDDDPQILSTELRRILKDRS
;
A
#
# COMPACT_ATOMS: atom_id res chain seq x y z
N MET A 1 -9.71 -17.32 -8.84
CA MET A 1 -10.02 -16.39 -7.74
C MET A 1 -10.75 -15.19 -8.31
N LYS A 2 -11.80 -14.73 -7.60
CA LYS A 2 -12.56 -13.51 -7.95
C LYS A 2 -13.01 -12.86 -6.64
N PHE A 3 -12.67 -11.59 -6.43
CA PHE A 3 -13.07 -10.83 -5.24
C PHE A 3 -13.18 -9.33 -5.53
N ARG A 4 -13.86 -8.60 -4.67
CA ARG A 4 -13.96 -7.14 -4.75
C ARG A 4 -13.08 -6.48 -3.71
N ILE A 5 -12.17 -5.61 -4.16
CA ILE A 5 -11.35 -4.74 -3.34
C ILE A 5 -12.01 -3.37 -3.20
N ALA A 6 -11.92 -2.77 -2.02
CA ALA A 6 -12.27 -1.37 -1.78
C ALA A 6 -11.02 -0.56 -1.42
N LEU A 7 -10.91 0.66 -1.95
CA LEU A 7 -9.90 1.64 -1.58
C LEU A 7 -10.60 2.74 -0.78
N ALA A 8 -10.24 2.86 0.50
CA ALA A 8 -10.80 3.84 1.43
C ALA A 8 -9.88 5.07 1.50
N GLN A 9 -10.03 5.96 0.55
CA GLN A 9 -9.34 7.24 0.51
C GLN A 9 -9.87 8.15 1.61
N MET A 10 -9.07 8.39 2.65
CA MET A 10 -9.51 9.10 3.84
C MET A 10 -8.52 10.18 4.27
N ASP A 11 -9.00 11.12 5.09
CA ASP A 11 -8.21 12.09 5.83
C ASP A 11 -8.07 11.62 7.29
N PRO A 12 -6.92 11.07 7.71
CA PRO A 12 -6.69 10.66 9.08
C PRO A 12 -6.39 11.88 9.97
N VAL A 13 -6.81 11.79 11.23
CA VAL A 13 -6.51 12.81 12.24
C VAL A 13 -5.11 12.58 12.79
N LEU A 14 -4.23 13.57 12.66
CA LEU A 14 -2.85 13.50 13.14
C LEU A 14 -2.81 13.21 14.66
N GLY A 15 -2.12 12.13 15.04
CA GLY A 15 -1.89 11.72 16.43
C GLY A 15 -3.10 11.10 17.14
N ASP A 16 -4.30 11.10 16.56
CA ASP A 16 -5.50 10.52 17.21
C ASP A 16 -5.81 9.12 16.68
N MET A 17 -5.03 8.14 17.15
CA MET A 17 -5.18 6.75 16.73
C MET A 17 -6.56 6.18 17.05
N ARG A 18 -7.16 6.56 18.18
CA ARG A 18 -8.50 6.07 18.54
C ARG A 18 -9.54 6.49 17.51
N ARG A 19 -9.61 7.78 17.21
CA ARG A 19 -10.54 8.33 16.21
C ARG A 19 -10.28 7.74 14.82
N ASN A 20 -9.02 7.54 14.46
CA ASN A 20 -8.67 6.92 13.19
C ASN A 20 -9.13 5.45 13.13
N VAL A 21 -8.94 4.67 14.20
CA VAL A 21 -9.44 3.28 14.27
C VAL A 21 -10.96 3.22 14.14
N GLU A 22 -11.70 4.11 14.84
CA GLU A 22 -13.16 4.21 14.71
C GLU A 22 -13.57 4.47 13.25
N LYS A 23 -12.91 5.42 12.58
CA LYS A 23 -13.14 5.72 11.15
C LYS A 23 -12.82 4.55 10.23
N HIS A 24 -11.74 3.81 10.50
CA HIS A 24 -11.41 2.59 9.76
C HIS A 24 -12.52 1.54 9.89
N VAL A 25 -13.03 1.31 11.10
CA VAL A 25 -14.12 0.34 11.33
C VAL A 25 -15.40 0.75 10.60
N GLU A 26 -15.75 2.05 10.61
CA GLU A 26 -16.88 2.59 9.86
C GLU A 26 -16.72 2.35 8.35
N LEU A 27 -15.58 2.79 7.78
CA LEU A 27 -15.31 2.65 6.33
C LEU A 27 -15.23 1.18 5.91
N ALA A 28 -14.66 0.30 6.76
CA ALA A 28 -14.67 -1.14 6.52
C ALA A 28 -16.10 -1.71 6.49
N GLY A 29 -16.98 -1.22 7.36
CA GLY A 29 -18.40 -1.57 7.33
C GLY A 29 -19.09 -1.13 6.04
N ARG A 30 -18.84 0.09 5.59
CA ARG A 30 -19.34 0.62 4.31
C ARG A 30 -18.81 -0.19 3.11
N ALA A 31 -17.52 -0.53 3.10
CA ALA A 31 -16.91 -1.38 2.08
C ALA A 31 -17.55 -2.76 2.03
N ALA A 32 -17.77 -3.40 3.19
CA ALA A 32 -18.46 -4.69 3.28
C ALA A 32 -19.91 -4.60 2.75
N ALA A 33 -20.65 -3.55 3.10
CA ALA A 33 -21.99 -3.29 2.59
C ALA A 33 -22.01 -3.07 1.06
N ALA A 34 -20.93 -2.54 0.47
CA ALA A 34 -20.74 -2.43 -0.97
C ALA A 34 -20.27 -3.75 -1.63
N GLY A 35 -20.19 -4.84 -0.86
CA GLY A 35 -19.80 -6.17 -1.33
C GLY A 35 -18.29 -6.38 -1.47
N ALA A 36 -17.46 -5.53 -0.89
CA ALA A 36 -16.02 -5.74 -0.86
C ALA A 36 -15.64 -6.83 0.16
N GLN A 37 -14.62 -7.61 -0.17
CA GLN A 37 -14.04 -8.63 0.70
C GLN A 37 -12.69 -8.21 1.30
N LEU A 38 -12.05 -7.19 0.69
CA LEU A 38 -10.84 -6.56 1.19
C LEU A 38 -11.01 -5.04 1.11
N VAL A 39 -10.69 -4.33 2.20
CA VAL A 39 -10.58 -2.87 2.20
C VAL A 39 -9.15 -2.45 2.50
N VAL A 40 -8.66 -1.49 1.73
CA VAL A 40 -7.31 -0.93 1.82
C VAL A 40 -7.40 0.52 2.28
N PHE A 41 -6.56 0.88 3.22
CA PHE A 41 -6.41 2.23 3.76
C PHE A 41 -5.03 2.80 3.42
N PRO A 42 -4.86 4.12 3.47
CA PRO A 42 -3.60 4.78 3.14
C PRO A 42 -2.43 4.47 4.09
N GLU A 43 -1.23 4.89 3.68
CA GLU A 43 -0.03 4.93 4.50
C GLU A 43 -0.25 5.74 5.78
N LEU A 44 0.19 5.22 6.92
CA LEU A 44 0.07 5.85 8.25
C LEU A 44 -1.37 6.33 8.56
N SER A 45 -2.38 5.69 7.98
CA SER A 45 -3.79 6.07 8.15
C SER A 45 -4.30 5.91 9.58
N LEU A 46 -3.63 5.08 10.40
CA LEU A 46 -3.96 4.91 11.81
C LEU A 46 -3.44 6.05 12.69
N THR A 47 -2.42 6.79 12.25
CA THR A 47 -1.70 7.76 13.09
C THR A 47 -1.66 9.18 12.53
N GLY A 48 -1.89 9.35 11.21
CA GLY A 48 -1.45 10.53 10.46
C GLY A 48 0.01 10.37 10.04
N TYR A 49 0.48 11.22 9.11
CA TYR A 49 1.79 11.10 8.49
C TYR A 49 2.88 11.85 9.25
N SER A 50 2.65 13.13 9.61
CA SER A 50 3.63 14.04 10.22
C SER A 50 3.73 13.86 11.75
N ILE A 51 3.73 12.63 12.23
CA ILE A 51 3.70 12.31 13.67
C ILE A 51 5.00 12.62 14.42
N LYS A 52 6.13 12.73 13.70
CA LYS A 52 7.44 13.09 14.27
C LYS A 52 7.77 12.25 15.53
N ASP A 53 8.07 12.92 16.65
CA ASP A 53 8.43 12.25 17.92
C ASP A 53 7.23 11.53 18.61
N MET A 54 5.99 11.75 18.18
CA MET A 54 4.83 10.99 18.67
C MET A 54 4.83 9.51 18.23
N ASN A 55 5.73 9.13 17.31
CA ASN A 55 5.81 7.78 16.79
C ASN A 55 6.00 6.72 17.90
N TRP A 56 6.68 7.06 19.02
CA TRP A 56 6.85 6.18 20.16
C TRP A 56 5.54 5.86 20.87
N ASP A 57 4.71 6.87 21.07
CA ASP A 57 3.44 6.73 21.79
C ASP A 57 2.36 6.07 20.92
N LEU A 58 2.50 6.15 19.59
CA LEU A 58 1.54 5.63 18.61
C LEU A 58 1.94 4.27 18.04
N ALA A 59 3.13 3.77 18.38
CA ALA A 59 3.62 2.50 17.89
C ALA A 59 2.83 1.32 18.49
N VAL A 60 2.58 0.31 17.68
CA VAL A 60 1.94 -0.94 18.09
C VAL A 60 2.84 -2.13 17.78
N ASN A 61 2.77 -3.16 18.61
CA ASN A 61 3.41 -4.44 18.35
C ASN A 61 2.35 -5.55 18.30
N PRO A 62 1.75 -5.82 17.13
CA PRO A 62 0.64 -6.75 17.02
C PRO A 62 1.01 -8.22 17.31
N ARG A 63 2.31 -8.53 17.41
CA ARG A 63 2.80 -9.85 17.82
C ARG A 63 2.76 -10.04 19.34
N ARG A 64 2.89 -8.96 20.10
CA ARG A 64 2.83 -8.98 21.57
C ARG A 64 1.41 -8.74 22.06
N GLU A 65 0.77 -7.70 21.55
CA GLU A 65 -0.61 -7.39 21.87
C GLU A 65 -1.27 -6.60 20.76
N VAL A 66 -2.56 -6.79 20.59
CA VAL A 66 -3.29 -6.05 19.56
C VAL A 66 -3.69 -4.63 20.01
N GLY A 67 -3.75 -4.37 21.33
CA GLY A 67 -3.96 -3.04 21.89
C GLY A 67 -5.07 -2.26 21.17
N MET A 68 -4.71 -1.07 20.69
CA MET A 68 -5.60 -0.17 19.94
C MET A 68 -6.11 -0.77 18.61
N LEU A 69 -5.47 -1.83 18.09
CA LEU A 69 -5.91 -2.50 16.85
C LEU A 69 -7.06 -3.50 17.08
N ALA A 70 -7.44 -3.79 18.33
CA ALA A 70 -8.48 -4.77 18.65
C ALA A 70 -9.81 -4.58 17.89
N PRO A 71 -10.33 -3.35 17.66
CA PRO A 71 -11.53 -3.15 16.86
C PRO A 71 -11.36 -3.59 15.39
N LEU A 72 -10.18 -3.37 14.80
CA LEU A 72 -9.85 -3.82 13.43
C LEU A 72 -9.72 -5.33 13.35
N VAL A 73 -9.06 -5.95 14.33
CA VAL A 73 -8.99 -7.41 14.46
C VAL A 73 -10.40 -8.01 14.55
N LYS A 74 -11.28 -7.43 15.36
CA LYS A 74 -12.68 -7.86 15.44
C LYS A 74 -13.40 -7.70 14.09
N LYS A 75 -13.27 -6.54 13.45
CA LYS A 75 -13.92 -6.22 12.16
C LYS A 75 -13.40 -7.10 11.02
N SER A 76 -12.15 -7.56 11.10
CA SER A 76 -11.56 -8.44 10.08
C SER A 76 -12.18 -9.85 10.01
N LYS A 77 -13.10 -10.20 10.91
CA LYS A 77 -13.94 -11.40 10.78
C LYS A 77 -15.02 -11.27 9.70
N GLU A 78 -15.35 -10.03 9.32
CA GLU A 78 -16.39 -9.73 8.32
C GLU A 78 -15.77 -9.34 6.95
N ILE A 79 -14.67 -8.61 6.96
CA ILE A 79 -13.97 -8.10 5.79
C ILE A 79 -12.47 -8.01 6.08
N SER A 80 -11.61 -8.50 5.18
CA SER A 80 -10.16 -8.31 5.31
C SER A 80 -9.79 -6.83 5.23
N ILE A 81 -8.80 -6.41 6.04
CA ILE A 81 -8.39 -5.01 6.18
C ILE A 81 -6.88 -4.91 5.97
N LEU A 82 -6.44 -3.93 5.18
CA LEU A 82 -5.04 -3.55 5.05
C LEU A 82 -4.91 -2.07 5.44
N ALA A 83 -4.20 -1.75 6.54
CA ALA A 83 -4.09 -0.40 7.08
C ALA A 83 -2.66 -0.03 7.43
N GLY A 84 -2.29 1.24 7.21
CA GLY A 84 -0.97 1.79 7.51
C GLY A 84 -0.87 2.35 8.93
N GLY A 85 0.27 2.10 9.59
CA GLY A 85 0.54 2.62 10.93
C GLY A 85 1.99 2.46 11.34
N VAL A 86 2.29 2.73 12.61
CA VAL A 86 3.64 2.56 13.17
C VAL A 86 3.73 1.22 13.88
N GLU A 87 4.72 0.40 13.49
CA GLU A 87 5.05 -0.85 14.18
C GLU A 87 6.28 -0.67 15.07
N GLU A 88 6.21 -1.12 16.33
CA GLU A 88 7.38 -1.40 17.13
C GLU A 88 7.84 -2.84 16.87
N GLY A 89 9.03 -3.00 16.30
CA GLY A 89 9.62 -4.31 16.06
C GLY A 89 10.24 -4.94 17.33
N ASP A 90 10.63 -6.22 17.24
CA ASP A 90 11.16 -6.99 18.37
C ASP A 90 12.44 -6.39 18.99
N GLY A 91 13.21 -5.62 18.22
CA GLY A 91 14.41 -4.89 18.67
C GLY A 91 14.15 -3.42 19.01
N PHE A 92 12.90 -3.05 19.33
CA PHE A 92 12.47 -1.68 19.64
C PHE A 92 12.65 -0.67 18.49
N GLY A 93 12.98 -1.12 17.28
CA GLY A 93 12.98 -0.27 16.09
C GLY A 93 11.56 0.10 15.69
N LEU A 94 11.34 1.35 15.27
CA LEU A 94 10.05 1.82 14.79
C LEU A 94 10.02 1.77 13.26
N TYR A 95 8.90 1.33 12.71
CA TYR A 95 8.73 1.14 11.28
C TYR A 95 7.42 1.77 10.80
N ASN A 96 7.49 2.45 9.67
CA ASN A 96 6.31 2.71 8.86
C ASN A 96 5.86 1.36 8.27
N ALA A 97 4.68 0.89 8.67
CA ALA A 97 4.24 -0.48 8.39
C ALA A 97 2.80 -0.54 7.89
N ALA A 98 2.51 -1.60 7.14
CA ALA A 98 1.18 -1.98 6.71
C ALA A 98 0.78 -3.28 7.42
N PHE A 99 -0.38 -3.25 8.08
CA PHE A 99 -0.95 -4.37 8.82
C PHE A 99 -2.07 -5.02 8.01
N TYR A 100 -1.96 -6.31 7.74
CA TYR A 100 -3.03 -7.08 7.11
C TYR A 100 -3.80 -7.89 8.14
N PHE A 101 -5.08 -7.58 8.27
CA PHE A 101 -6.02 -8.23 9.18
C PHE A 101 -6.96 -9.14 8.39
N GLU A 102 -7.08 -10.39 8.81
CA GLU A 102 -7.98 -11.36 8.20
C GLU A 102 -8.45 -12.37 9.24
N ALA A 103 -9.72 -12.75 9.16
CA ALA A 103 -10.32 -13.79 10.00
C ALA A 103 -10.08 -13.61 11.52
N GLY A 104 -10.10 -12.35 12.00
CA GLY A 104 -9.93 -12.02 13.42
C GLY A 104 -8.48 -12.05 13.92
N SER A 105 -7.51 -11.89 13.04
CA SER A 105 -6.08 -11.83 13.43
C SER A 105 -5.27 -10.90 12.52
N VAL A 106 -4.10 -10.46 13.00
CA VAL A 106 -3.08 -9.85 12.15
C VAL A 106 -2.30 -10.98 11.47
N ARG A 107 -2.42 -11.10 10.16
CA ARG A 107 -1.87 -12.21 9.37
C ARG A 107 -0.52 -11.89 8.77
N ALA A 108 -0.30 -10.62 8.39
CA ALA A 108 0.95 -10.15 7.81
C ALA A 108 1.24 -8.71 8.23
N VAL A 109 2.52 -8.37 8.28
CA VAL A 109 3.02 -7.01 8.44
C VAL A 109 4.10 -6.79 7.40
N HIS A 110 3.97 -5.72 6.61
CA HIS A 110 5.02 -5.26 5.70
C HIS A 110 5.60 -3.94 6.24
N ARG A 111 6.92 -3.83 6.28
CA ARG A 111 7.66 -2.64 6.71
C ARG A 111 8.21 -1.92 5.50
N LYS A 112 8.04 -0.61 5.43
CA LYS A 112 8.57 0.23 4.34
C LYS A 112 10.07 0.01 4.15
N SER A 113 10.46 -0.31 2.92
CA SER A 113 11.86 -0.61 2.57
C SER A 113 12.68 0.64 2.28
N TYR A 114 12.03 1.68 1.76
CA TYR A 114 12.66 2.94 1.36
C TYR A 114 12.02 4.15 2.04
N PRO A 115 12.33 4.41 3.34
CA PRO A 115 11.92 5.66 3.98
C PRO A 115 12.63 6.86 3.32
N PRO A 116 11.89 7.81 2.69
CA PRO A 116 12.51 8.94 1.99
C PRO A 116 13.02 10.03 2.94
N THR A 117 14.09 10.74 2.50
CA THR A 117 14.70 11.89 3.20
C THR A 117 14.93 13.09 2.30
N TYR A 118 14.19 13.20 1.22
CA TYR A 118 14.31 14.32 0.28
C TYR A 118 13.04 15.19 0.29
N GLY A 119 13.17 16.42 -0.18
CA GLY A 119 12.06 17.38 -0.20
C GLY A 119 11.54 17.67 1.20
N MET A 120 10.29 17.34 1.46
CA MET A 120 9.64 17.47 2.76
C MET A 120 9.74 16.23 3.65
N PHE A 121 10.31 15.15 3.14
CA PHE A 121 10.35 13.87 3.82
C PHE A 121 11.56 13.75 4.75
N GLU A 122 11.33 13.29 5.98
CA GLU A 122 12.35 13.07 7.01
C GLU A 122 12.22 11.66 7.63
N GLU A 123 11.69 10.69 6.87
CA GLU A 123 11.28 9.41 7.45
C GLU A 123 12.43 8.62 8.10
N THR A 124 13.66 8.66 7.55
CA THR A 124 14.78 7.93 8.15
C THR A 124 15.21 8.47 9.52
N ARG A 125 14.75 9.67 9.90
CA ARG A 125 14.96 10.21 11.25
C ARG A 125 14.11 9.49 12.29
N TYR A 126 12.95 8.98 11.86
CA TYR A 126 11.92 8.46 12.75
C TYR A 126 11.68 6.97 12.59
N PHE A 127 11.99 6.40 11.41
CA PHE A 127 11.71 5.02 11.07
C PHE A 127 12.93 4.25 10.59
N SER A 128 13.03 3.02 11.05
CA SER A 128 13.97 2.04 10.52
C SER A 128 13.49 1.49 9.17
N ARG A 129 14.43 1.00 8.36
CA ARG A 129 14.13 0.36 7.08
C ARG A 129 13.61 -1.07 7.25
N GLY A 130 12.57 -1.41 6.52
CA GLY A 130 12.21 -2.80 6.25
C GLY A 130 13.26 -3.47 5.36
N THR A 131 13.49 -4.75 5.59
CA THR A 131 14.50 -5.55 4.85
C THR A 131 13.90 -6.74 4.11
N GLN A 132 12.57 -6.88 4.13
CA GLN A 132 11.87 -8.00 3.51
C GLN A 132 10.78 -7.51 2.56
N VAL A 133 10.82 -8.02 1.34
CA VAL A 133 9.80 -7.77 0.31
C VAL A 133 9.27 -9.15 -0.11
N ARG A 134 8.08 -9.51 0.35
CA ARG A 134 7.49 -10.84 0.15
C ARG A 134 6.00 -10.74 -0.13
N ALA A 135 5.53 -11.50 -1.09
CA ALA A 135 4.11 -11.76 -1.24
C ALA A 135 3.66 -12.79 -0.20
N PHE A 136 2.39 -12.73 0.19
CA PHE A 136 1.82 -13.65 1.18
C PHE A 136 0.44 -14.14 0.75
N ASP A 137 0.08 -15.35 1.21
CA ASP A 137 -1.17 -16.00 0.88
C ASP A 137 -2.31 -15.48 1.77
N THR A 138 -3.47 -15.22 1.17
CA THR A 138 -4.68 -14.74 1.81
C THR A 138 -5.89 -15.51 1.30
N ALA A 139 -7.07 -15.30 1.90
CA ALA A 139 -8.33 -15.80 1.37
C ALA A 139 -8.64 -15.26 -0.05
N HIS A 140 -7.97 -14.18 -0.47
CA HIS A 140 -8.15 -13.50 -1.75
C HIS A 140 -7.02 -13.80 -2.76
N GLY A 141 -6.21 -14.84 -2.49
CA GLY A 141 -5.04 -15.22 -3.26
C GLY A 141 -3.76 -14.57 -2.73
N ARG A 142 -2.70 -14.61 -3.53
CA ARG A 142 -1.38 -14.13 -3.14
C ARG A 142 -1.26 -12.63 -3.41
N LEU A 143 -1.02 -11.85 -2.36
CA LEU A 143 -0.93 -10.39 -2.38
C LEU A 143 0.50 -9.93 -2.13
N GLY A 144 0.92 -8.87 -2.82
CA GLY A 144 2.09 -8.08 -2.50
C GLY A 144 1.69 -6.74 -1.89
N VAL A 145 2.46 -6.26 -0.92
CA VAL A 145 2.22 -4.96 -0.28
C VAL A 145 3.48 -4.11 -0.36
N LEU A 146 3.31 -2.84 -0.72
CA LEU A 146 4.33 -1.80 -0.74
C LEU A 146 3.81 -0.55 -0.01
N ILE A 147 4.72 0.33 0.39
CA ILE A 147 4.36 1.58 1.04
C ILE A 147 5.02 2.75 0.29
N CYS A 148 4.20 3.55 -0.37
CA CYS A 148 4.50 4.84 -1.00
C CYS A 148 5.79 4.82 -1.85
N GLU A 149 6.91 5.33 -1.31
CA GLU A 149 8.22 5.39 -1.96
C GLU A 149 8.69 4.03 -2.50
N ASP A 150 8.30 2.93 -1.86
CA ASP A 150 8.67 1.58 -2.30
C ASP A 150 8.29 1.32 -3.77
N LEU A 151 7.16 1.88 -4.24
CA LEU A 151 6.71 1.67 -5.63
C LEU A 151 7.55 2.43 -6.67
N TRP A 152 8.32 3.44 -6.27
CA TRP A 152 9.28 4.13 -7.15
C TRP A 152 10.54 3.30 -7.40
N HIS A 153 10.80 2.29 -6.60
CA HIS A 153 11.93 1.37 -6.74
C HIS A 153 11.52 0.15 -7.56
N LEU A 154 11.77 0.19 -8.86
CA LEU A 154 11.38 -0.81 -9.88
C LEU A 154 11.56 -2.27 -9.44
N THR A 155 12.58 -2.55 -8.65
CA THR A 155 12.89 -3.92 -8.20
C THR A 155 11.87 -4.49 -7.23
N LEU A 156 11.17 -3.65 -6.44
CA LEU A 156 10.25 -4.14 -5.43
C LEU A 156 8.95 -4.72 -6.02
N PRO A 157 8.22 -4.02 -6.91
CA PRO A 157 7.06 -4.63 -7.57
C PRO A 157 7.47 -5.84 -8.43
N TYR A 158 8.65 -5.82 -9.04
CA TYR A 158 9.18 -6.98 -9.79
C TYR A 158 9.39 -8.20 -8.89
N ILE A 159 10.03 -8.04 -7.71
CA ILE A 159 10.21 -9.13 -6.73
C ILE A 159 8.86 -9.69 -6.28
N LEU A 160 7.88 -8.84 -5.97
CA LEU A 160 6.56 -9.29 -5.56
C LEU A 160 5.83 -10.05 -6.67
N ALA A 161 5.95 -9.61 -7.92
CA ALA A 161 5.37 -10.31 -9.06
C ALA A 161 6.03 -11.69 -9.27
N LEU A 162 7.37 -11.78 -9.17
CA LEU A 162 8.11 -13.04 -9.21
C LEU A 162 7.72 -13.98 -8.05
N ASP A 163 7.46 -13.42 -6.86
CA ASP A 163 6.97 -14.17 -5.70
C ASP A 163 5.47 -14.54 -5.81
N GLY A 164 4.87 -14.28 -6.97
CA GLY A 164 3.53 -14.74 -7.34
C GLY A 164 2.38 -13.82 -6.95
N ALA A 165 2.63 -12.56 -6.56
CA ALA A 165 1.57 -11.61 -6.28
C ALA A 165 0.66 -11.41 -7.51
N GLY A 166 -0.62 -11.70 -7.35
CA GLY A 166 -1.65 -11.40 -8.36
C GLY A 166 -2.14 -9.96 -8.28
N VAL A 167 -1.99 -9.36 -7.10
CA VAL A 167 -2.30 -7.95 -6.84
C VAL A 167 -1.15 -7.36 -6.02
N ILE A 168 -0.59 -6.24 -6.46
CA ILE A 168 0.34 -5.43 -5.69
C ILE A 168 -0.43 -4.22 -5.17
N ILE A 169 -0.51 -4.09 -3.85
CA ILE A 169 -1.25 -3.04 -3.15
C ILE A 169 -0.26 -2.07 -2.56
N THR A 170 -0.43 -0.77 -2.85
CA THR A 170 0.43 0.29 -2.30
C THR A 170 -0.37 1.25 -1.44
N LEU A 171 0.01 1.35 -0.16
CA LEU A 171 -0.51 2.33 0.77
C LEU A 171 0.31 3.60 0.64
N VAL A 172 -0.35 4.75 0.50
CA VAL A 172 0.33 5.98 0.09
C VAL A 172 -0.12 7.20 0.88
N ALA A 173 0.83 8.09 1.14
CA ALA A 173 0.62 9.46 1.59
C ALA A 173 1.39 10.42 0.66
N SER A 174 0.96 10.49 -0.59
CA SER A 174 1.60 11.32 -1.61
C SER A 174 1.09 12.76 -1.55
N PRO A 175 1.98 13.73 -1.29
CA PRO A 175 1.61 15.13 -1.21
C PRO A 175 1.58 15.79 -2.58
N THR A 176 0.91 16.94 -2.65
CA THR A 176 1.07 17.90 -3.73
C THR A 176 1.72 19.19 -3.24
N ARG A 177 2.39 19.93 -4.11
CA ARG A 177 2.89 21.25 -3.77
C ARG A 177 1.73 22.24 -3.65
N ILE A 178 1.69 22.99 -2.57
CA ILE A 178 0.59 23.94 -2.25
C ILE A 178 0.57 25.15 -3.19
N SER A 179 1.57 25.33 -4.06
CA SER A 179 1.63 26.50 -4.96
C SER A 179 0.46 26.56 -5.95
N GLY A 180 -0.53 25.70 -5.82
CA GLY A 180 -1.40 25.44 -6.92
C GLY A 180 -2.86 25.60 -6.74
N THR A 181 -3.33 26.38 -7.57
CA THR A 181 -4.59 26.33 -8.32
C THR A 181 -4.71 25.09 -9.22
N GLU A 182 -3.78 24.13 -9.15
CA GLU A 182 -3.77 22.93 -9.99
C GLU A 182 -4.89 21.98 -9.57
N LYS A 183 -5.93 21.94 -10.41
CA LYS A 183 -7.03 20.95 -10.26
C LYS A 183 -6.58 19.51 -10.52
N HIS A 184 -5.48 19.33 -11.22
CA HIS A 184 -4.88 18.04 -11.57
C HIS A 184 -3.38 18.06 -11.29
N PRO A 185 -2.92 17.56 -10.14
CA PRO A 185 -1.51 17.53 -9.81
C PRO A 185 -0.72 16.71 -10.85
N GLN A 186 0.38 17.26 -11.37
CA GLN A 186 1.24 16.55 -12.32
C GLN A 186 1.71 15.20 -11.74
N ILE A 187 1.96 15.16 -10.43
CA ILE A 187 2.37 13.93 -9.74
C ILE A 187 1.32 12.82 -9.84
N ALA A 188 0.02 13.16 -9.90
CA ALA A 188 -1.04 12.18 -10.08
C ALA A 188 -0.96 11.51 -11.46
N ALA A 189 -0.69 12.30 -12.52
CA ALA A 189 -0.52 11.76 -13.87
C ALA A 189 0.71 10.85 -13.95
N VAL A 190 1.85 11.27 -13.42
CA VAL A 190 3.09 10.47 -13.40
C VAL A 190 2.89 9.15 -12.65
N ASN A 191 2.22 9.18 -11.48
CA ASN A 191 1.92 7.94 -10.75
C ASN A 191 1.06 7.01 -11.60
N SER A 192 -0.02 7.51 -12.21
CA SER A 192 -0.93 6.69 -12.99
C SER A 192 -0.26 6.07 -14.24
N GLU A 193 0.65 6.78 -14.89
CA GLU A 193 1.47 6.26 -15.98
C GLU A 193 2.36 5.11 -15.49
N ASN A 194 3.04 5.29 -14.36
CA ASN A 194 3.87 4.27 -13.75
C ASN A 194 3.05 3.04 -13.34
N HIS A 195 1.88 3.23 -12.72
CA HIS A 195 0.99 2.12 -12.32
C HIS A 195 0.54 1.31 -13.54
N SER A 196 0.14 1.98 -14.63
CA SER A 196 -0.24 1.33 -15.89
C SER A 196 0.93 0.57 -16.51
N ALA A 197 2.14 1.14 -16.46
CA ALA A 197 3.35 0.47 -16.94
C ALA A 197 3.68 -0.79 -16.12
N TYR A 198 3.70 -0.68 -14.79
CA TYR A 198 3.94 -1.83 -13.91
C TYR A 198 2.90 -2.93 -14.10
N ALA A 199 1.61 -2.58 -14.10
CA ALA A 199 0.54 -3.54 -14.28
C ALA A 199 0.72 -4.34 -15.57
N ARG A 200 1.05 -3.67 -16.67
CA ARG A 200 1.22 -4.28 -18.00
C ARG A 200 2.48 -5.13 -18.09
N ILE A 201 3.63 -4.61 -17.62
CA ILE A 201 4.92 -5.30 -17.71
C ILE A 201 4.94 -6.53 -16.81
N LEU A 202 4.42 -6.40 -15.58
CA LEU A 202 4.42 -7.48 -14.59
C LEU A 202 3.19 -8.40 -14.70
N SER A 203 2.25 -8.07 -15.59
CA SER A 203 0.97 -8.80 -15.74
C SER A 203 0.29 -9.04 -14.40
N THR A 204 0.12 -7.98 -13.59
CA THR A 204 -0.47 -8.00 -12.25
C THR A 204 -1.42 -6.81 -12.06
N TYR A 205 -2.37 -6.92 -11.12
CA TYR A 205 -3.14 -5.74 -10.70
C TYR A 205 -2.27 -4.81 -9.85
N ILE A 206 -2.45 -3.51 -10.03
CA ILE A 206 -1.91 -2.48 -9.12
C ILE A 206 -3.08 -1.79 -8.43
N ALA A 207 -3.09 -1.80 -7.11
CA ALA A 207 -4.06 -1.09 -6.28
C ALA A 207 -3.32 -0.02 -5.47
N PHE A 208 -3.59 1.25 -5.76
CA PHE A 208 -2.93 2.40 -5.14
C PHE A 208 -3.93 3.13 -4.26
N CYS A 209 -3.71 3.16 -2.95
CA CYS A 209 -4.59 3.81 -1.97
C CYS A 209 -3.88 4.99 -1.33
N ASN A 210 -4.21 6.21 -1.77
CA ASN A 210 -3.64 7.45 -1.28
C ASN A 210 -4.57 8.14 -0.29
N ARG A 211 -3.99 8.90 0.65
CA ARG A 211 -4.77 9.76 1.56
C ARG A 211 -5.16 11.08 0.90
N VAL A 212 -6.09 11.79 1.52
CA VAL A 212 -6.44 13.19 1.25
C VAL A 212 -6.26 14.05 2.49
N GLY A 213 -6.58 15.32 2.37
CA GLY A 213 -6.61 16.30 3.46
C GLY A 213 -5.31 17.08 3.62
N PHE A 214 -5.32 17.96 4.60
CA PHE A 214 -4.19 18.81 4.95
C PHE A 214 -3.59 18.36 6.28
N GLU A 215 -2.27 18.29 6.34
CA GLU A 215 -1.55 17.94 7.56
C GLU A 215 -0.21 18.67 7.58
N ASP A 216 0.08 19.40 8.65
CA ASP A 216 1.33 20.15 8.85
C ASP A 216 1.71 21.04 7.66
N GLY A 217 0.72 21.71 7.05
CA GLY A 217 0.90 22.60 5.90
C GLY A 217 1.03 21.89 4.55
N VAL A 218 0.86 20.58 4.51
CA VAL A 218 0.94 19.76 3.30
C VAL A 218 -0.44 19.29 2.87
N ASN A 219 -0.72 19.35 1.57
CA ASN A 219 -1.94 18.82 0.99
C ASN A 219 -1.70 17.47 0.32
N PHE A 220 -2.55 16.49 0.61
CA PHE A 220 -2.53 15.17 0.00
C PHE A 220 -3.66 15.06 -1.02
N TRP A 221 -3.34 14.58 -2.22
CA TRP A 221 -4.21 14.74 -3.39
C TRP A 221 -5.22 13.62 -3.63
N GLY A 222 -5.11 12.48 -2.95
CA GLY A 222 -6.03 11.36 -3.15
C GLY A 222 -5.82 10.61 -4.46
N GLY A 223 -6.87 10.52 -5.30
CA GLY A 223 -6.78 9.88 -6.61
C GLY A 223 -6.43 8.38 -6.55
N SER A 224 -6.87 7.70 -5.50
CA SER A 224 -6.67 6.26 -5.35
C SER A 224 -7.23 5.52 -6.57
N GLU A 225 -6.52 4.49 -7.05
CA GLU A 225 -6.92 3.80 -8.29
C GLU A 225 -6.59 2.31 -8.28
N VAL A 226 -7.31 1.56 -9.11
CA VAL A 226 -6.99 0.17 -9.42
C VAL A 226 -6.72 0.06 -10.93
N ILE A 227 -5.58 -0.53 -11.27
CA ILE A 227 -5.14 -0.79 -12.65
C ILE A 227 -5.18 -2.30 -12.90
N ALA A 228 -5.80 -2.71 -13.99
CA ALA A 228 -5.85 -4.10 -14.45
C ALA A 228 -4.51 -4.56 -15.06
N PRO A 229 -4.27 -5.88 -15.19
CA PRO A 229 -3.02 -6.43 -15.70
C PRO A 229 -2.67 -6.06 -17.14
N ASP A 230 -3.61 -5.52 -17.91
CA ASP A 230 -3.40 -4.99 -19.26
C ASP A 230 -3.02 -3.50 -19.27
N GLY A 231 -2.95 -2.87 -18.08
CA GLY A 231 -2.65 -1.46 -17.89
C GLY A 231 -3.87 -0.53 -17.94
N THR A 232 -5.09 -1.06 -18.08
CA THR A 232 -6.31 -0.26 -18.04
C THR A 232 -6.70 0.14 -16.62
N ARG A 233 -7.14 1.38 -16.44
CA ARG A 233 -7.69 1.84 -15.15
C ARG A 233 -9.11 1.30 -14.97
N VAL A 234 -9.31 0.51 -13.91
CA VAL A 234 -10.60 -0.08 -13.55
C VAL A 234 -11.48 0.93 -12.82
N VAL A 235 -10.88 1.64 -11.86
CA VAL A 235 -11.55 2.67 -11.05
C VAL A 235 -10.54 3.73 -10.61
N SER A 236 -11.03 4.94 -10.39
CA SER A 236 -10.27 6.04 -9.77
C SER A 236 -11.16 6.80 -8.79
N ALA A 237 -10.63 7.10 -7.62
CA ALA A 237 -11.27 7.97 -6.64
C ALA A 237 -11.10 9.45 -7.02
N LYS A 238 -11.88 10.30 -6.39
CA LYS A 238 -11.82 11.76 -6.57
C LYS A 238 -10.49 12.33 -6.10
N LEU A 239 -10.12 13.46 -6.65
CA LEU A 239 -8.99 14.25 -6.16
C LEU A 239 -9.47 15.13 -5.01
N PHE A 240 -8.64 15.26 -3.96
CA PHE A 240 -8.81 16.15 -2.81
C PHE A 240 -10.05 15.93 -1.93
N GLU A 241 -10.81 14.88 -2.16
CA GLU A 241 -12.00 14.53 -1.37
C GLU A 241 -11.87 13.12 -0.80
N GLU A 242 -12.48 12.87 0.35
CA GLU A 242 -12.65 11.50 0.84
C GLU A 242 -13.53 10.70 -0.13
N ASP A 243 -13.16 9.46 -0.38
CA ASP A 243 -13.90 8.60 -1.28
C ASP A 243 -13.73 7.12 -0.90
N LEU A 244 -14.69 6.30 -1.29
CA LEU A 244 -14.67 4.86 -1.14
C LEU A 244 -15.02 4.22 -2.47
N VAL A 245 -14.01 3.79 -3.20
CA VAL A 245 -14.18 3.17 -4.52
C VAL A 245 -13.95 1.67 -4.46
N THR A 246 -14.62 0.92 -5.32
CA THR A 246 -14.49 -0.54 -5.39
C THR A 246 -14.15 -1.01 -6.78
N ALA A 247 -13.36 -2.08 -6.87
CA ALA A 247 -13.03 -2.75 -8.12
C ALA A 247 -13.14 -4.27 -7.97
N GLU A 248 -13.49 -4.94 -9.04
CA GLU A 248 -13.45 -6.40 -9.12
C GLU A 248 -12.05 -6.85 -9.56
N ILE A 249 -11.48 -7.78 -8.82
CA ILE A 249 -10.24 -8.48 -9.16
C ILE A 249 -10.62 -9.85 -9.69
N ASP A 250 -10.25 -10.18 -10.92
CA ASP A 250 -10.52 -11.46 -11.55
C ASP A 250 -9.24 -12.12 -12.04
N GLU A 251 -8.95 -13.31 -11.54
CA GLU A 251 -7.79 -14.12 -11.95
C GLU A 251 -7.79 -14.44 -13.45
N ASN A 252 -8.95 -14.46 -14.09
CA ASN A 252 -9.02 -14.71 -15.53
C ASN A 252 -8.38 -13.56 -16.33
N GLU A 253 -8.43 -12.33 -15.83
CA GLU A 253 -7.74 -11.21 -16.45
C GLU A 253 -6.21 -11.35 -16.30
N LEU A 254 -5.71 -11.83 -15.12
CA LEU A 254 -4.30 -12.18 -14.95
C LEU A 254 -3.87 -13.26 -15.94
N ARG A 255 -4.65 -14.33 -16.07
CA ARG A 255 -4.39 -15.40 -17.05
C ARG A 255 -4.37 -14.88 -18.48
N ARG A 256 -5.33 -14.02 -18.83
CA ARG A 256 -5.42 -13.44 -20.17
C ARG A 256 -4.19 -12.59 -20.45
N ALA A 257 -3.84 -11.65 -19.57
CA ALA A 257 -2.68 -10.78 -19.71
C ALA A 257 -1.39 -11.59 -19.90
N ARG A 258 -1.12 -12.57 -19.02
CA ARG A 258 0.06 -13.43 -19.08
C ARG A 258 0.14 -14.30 -20.34
N ARG A 259 -0.99 -14.76 -20.87
CA ARG A 259 -1.02 -15.54 -22.11
C ARG A 259 -0.86 -14.67 -23.36
N PHE A 260 -1.42 -13.47 -23.35
CA PHE A 260 -1.35 -12.54 -24.47
C PHE A 260 0.02 -11.85 -24.54
N SER A 261 0.55 -11.43 -23.40
CA SER A 261 1.87 -10.81 -23.27
C SER A 261 2.77 -11.73 -22.44
N ARG A 262 3.61 -12.52 -23.11
CA ARG A 262 4.44 -13.53 -22.45
C ARG A 262 5.68 -12.98 -21.76
N HIS A 263 5.97 -11.68 -21.88
CA HIS A 263 7.20 -11.07 -21.39
C HIS A 263 7.55 -11.49 -19.96
N PHE A 264 6.58 -11.40 -19.05
CA PHE A 264 6.78 -11.79 -17.66
C PHE A 264 6.93 -13.31 -17.45
N LEU A 265 6.25 -14.15 -18.26
CA LEU A 265 6.38 -15.62 -18.18
C LEU A 265 7.70 -16.12 -18.77
N ASP A 266 8.24 -15.39 -19.73
CA ASP A 266 9.49 -15.72 -20.42
C ASP A 266 10.72 -15.06 -19.74
N ASP A 267 10.50 -14.31 -18.65
CA ASP A 267 11.55 -13.65 -17.88
C ASP A 267 12.41 -14.67 -17.11
N ASP A 268 13.73 -14.47 -17.14
CA ASP A 268 14.70 -15.33 -16.46
C ASP A 268 15.37 -14.62 -15.27
N PRO A 269 14.88 -14.83 -14.04
CA PRO A 269 15.46 -14.22 -12.84
C PRO A 269 16.93 -14.60 -12.60
N GLN A 270 17.44 -15.67 -13.21
CA GLN A 270 18.83 -16.08 -13.07
C GLN A 270 19.77 -15.08 -13.74
N ILE A 271 19.38 -14.48 -14.87
CA ILE A 271 20.13 -13.41 -15.52
C ILE A 271 20.32 -12.25 -14.53
N LEU A 272 19.22 -11.77 -13.93
CA LEU A 272 19.26 -10.70 -12.93
C LEU A 272 20.14 -11.06 -11.73
N SER A 273 19.96 -12.26 -11.15
CA SER A 273 20.73 -12.73 -9.99
C SER A 273 22.24 -12.80 -10.31
N THR A 274 22.59 -13.31 -11.49
CA THR A 274 23.98 -13.45 -11.94
C THR A 274 24.65 -12.08 -12.13
N GLU A 275 23.98 -11.17 -12.84
CA GLU A 275 24.51 -9.85 -13.12
C GLU A 275 24.60 -8.96 -11.88
N LEU A 276 23.61 -9.04 -10.98
CA LEU A 276 23.68 -8.32 -9.70
C LEU A 276 24.87 -8.79 -8.84
N ARG A 277 25.11 -10.10 -8.76
CA ARG A 277 26.30 -10.61 -8.03
C ARG A 277 27.60 -10.11 -8.65
N ARG A 278 27.72 -10.10 -9.98
CA ARG A 278 28.89 -9.55 -10.66
C ARG A 278 29.08 -8.08 -10.33
N ILE A 279 28.04 -7.25 -10.49
CA ILE A 279 28.10 -5.80 -10.22
C ILE A 279 28.47 -5.50 -8.77
N LEU A 280 27.90 -6.25 -7.81
CA LEU A 280 28.18 -6.06 -6.39
C LEU A 280 29.62 -6.44 -6.04
N LYS A 281 30.16 -7.49 -6.67
CA LYS A 281 31.57 -7.90 -6.51
C LYS A 281 32.54 -6.85 -7.05
N ASP A 282 32.21 -6.23 -8.17
CA ASP A 282 33.06 -5.20 -8.80
C ASP A 282 33.04 -3.86 -8.04
N ARG A 283 32.10 -3.69 -7.10
CA ARG A 283 31.98 -2.49 -6.24
C ARG A 283 32.53 -2.67 -4.82
N SER A 284 32.90 -3.88 -4.44
CA SER A 284 33.53 -4.21 -3.16
C SER A 284 35.06 -4.20 -3.26
#